data_c91adef523c3a86dde16fe1e7e3b86f8
#
_entry.id   c91adef523c3a86dde16fe1e7e3b86f8
#
_cell.length_a   1.000
_cell.length_b   1.000
_cell.length_c   1.000
_cell.angle_alpha   90.00
_cell.angle_beta   90.00
_cell.angle_gamma   90.00
#
_symmetry.space_group_name_H-M   'P 1'
#
loop_
_entity.id
_entity.type
_entity.pdbx_description
1 polymer ?
#
loop_
_entity_poly.entity_id
_entity_poly.type
_entity_poly.pdbx_seq_one_letter_code
_entity_poly.pdbx_strand_id
1 'polypeptide(L)'
;MSLTWGPLHYTICYDIRFSELYASLSEKKADIITIPAAFTLETGKDHWEILCRTRAVETQTYVLAAAQFGSHFNGDEKRACFGNSMIVDPWGHVIRRAPNSTGYISAALDFDYKTWVRQILPVANHHILK
;
A
#
# COMPACT_ATOMS: atom_id res chain seq x y z
N MET A 1 -24.64 -14.57 1.90
CA MET A 1 -23.29 -14.58 1.31
C MET A 1 -22.38 -13.78 2.25
N SER A 2 -21.71 -14.45 3.17
CA SER A 2 -20.79 -13.74 4.06
C SER A 2 -19.54 -13.42 3.26
N LEU A 3 -19.33 -12.15 2.94
CA LEU A 3 -18.06 -11.66 2.45
C LEU A 3 -17.06 -11.74 3.63
N THR A 4 -16.36 -12.84 3.74
CA THR A 4 -15.26 -13.00 4.69
C THR A 4 -14.06 -12.25 4.16
N TRP A 5 -14.13 -10.93 4.22
CA TRP A 5 -12.95 -10.10 4.11
C TRP A 5 -12.15 -10.34 5.40
N GLY A 6 -10.89 -10.64 5.23
CA GLY A 6 -9.98 -10.58 6.37
C GLY A 6 -9.82 -9.13 6.88
N PRO A 7 -9.05 -8.92 7.95
CA PRO A 7 -8.89 -7.60 8.54
C PRO A 7 -8.37 -6.56 7.55
N LEU A 8 -9.15 -5.48 7.38
CA LEU A 8 -8.74 -4.27 6.67
C LEU A 8 -8.11 -3.32 7.68
N HIS A 9 -6.89 -2.91 7.41
CA HIS A 9 -6.17 -1.90 8.18
C HIS A 9 -5.87 -0.67 7.33
N TYR A 10 -5.68 0.47 7.97
CA TYR A 10 -5.32 1.69 7.28
C TYR A 10 -4.17 2.40 7.99
N THR A 11 -3.31 2.97 7.18
CA THR A 11 -2.23 3.88 7.56
C THR A 11 -2.40 5.16 6.76
N ILE A 12 -1.68 6.21 7.08
CA ILE A 12 -1.86 7.50 6.41
C ILE A 12 -0.49 8.05 5.99
N CYS A 13 -0.33 8.26 4.68
CA CYS A 13 0.74 9.06 4.09
C CYS A 13 2.14 8.70 4.62
N TYR A 14 2.68 9.53 5.52
CA TYR A 14 4.03 9.39 6.08
C TYR A 14 4.24 8.09 6.86
N ASP A 15 3.17 7.48 7.37
CA ASP A 15 3.21 6.19 8.08
C ASP A 15 3.87 5.08 7.25
N ILE A 16 3.80 5.17 5.92
CA ILE A 16 4.43 4.19 5.02
C ILE A 16 5.93 4.04 5.24
N ARG A 17 6.59 5.01 5.85
CA ARG A 17 8.04 4.99 6.12
C ARG A 17 8.44 4.15 7.32
N PHE A 18 7.49 3.78 8.17
CA PHE A 18 7.75 3.09 9.44
C PHE A 18 7.46 1.59 9.32
N SER A 19 8.51 0.80 9.08
CA SER A 19 8.41 -0.66 8.91
C SER A 19 7.81 -1.37 10.12
N GLU A 20 8.11 -0.90 11.33
CA GLU A 20 7.60 -1.44 12.58
C GLU A 20 6.08 -1.37 12.71
N LEU A 21 5.45 -0.31 12.16
CA LEU A 21 4.00 -0.23 12.07
C LEU A 21 3.44 -1.36 11.21
N TYR A 22 4.03 -1.58 10.04
CA TYR A 22 3.59 -2.62 9.11
C TYR A 22 3.86 -4.03 9.64
N ALA A 23 4.97 -4.24 10.36
CA ALA A 23 5.22 -5.48 11.08
C ALA A 23 4.09 -5.78 12.09
N SER A 24 3.67 -4.77 12.86
CA SER A 24 2.52 -4.91 13.79
C SER A 24 1.21 -5.23 13.09
N LEU A 25 0.95 -4.65 11.90
CA LEU A 25 -0.24 -4.97 11.10
C LEU A 25 -0.18 -6.41 10.56
N SER A 26 0.99 -6.89 10.19
CA SER A 26 1.21 -8.28 9.77
C SER A 26 0.92 -9.26 10.92
N GLU A 27 1.39 -8.96 12.14
CA GLU A 27 1.08 -9.75 13.35
C GLU A 27 -0.44 -9.81 13.63
N LYS A 28 -1.16 -8.72 13.34
CA LYS A 28 -2.62 -8.64 13.42
C LYS A 28 -3.35 -9.32 12.24
N LYS A 29 -2.59 -10.01 11.39
CA LYS A 29 -3.11 -10.76 10.23
C LYS A 29 -3.89 -9.88 9.25
N ALA A 30 -3.43 -8.66 9.02
CA ALA A 30 -3.99 -7.80 7.97
C ALA A 30 -4.08 -8.55 6.63
N ASP A 31 -5.15 -8.37 5.90
CA ASP A 31 -5.31 -8.89 4.55
C ASP A 31 -5.24 -7.78 3.51
N ILE A 32 -5.70 -6.61 3.89
CA ILE A 32 -5.67 -5.40 3.05
C ILE A 32 -5.16 -4.25 3.92
N ILE A 33 -4.25 -3.46 3.37
CA ILE A 33 -3.78 -2.21 3.97
C ILE A 33 -4.06 -1.07 3.00
N THR A 34 -4.74 -0.03 3.46
CA THR A 34 -4.97 1.18 2.68
C THR A 34 -3.98 2.27 3.08
N ILE A 35 -3.50 3.03 2.09
CA ILE A 35 -2.49 4.09 2.30
C ILE A 35 -2.91 5.34 1.50
N PRO A 36 -3.87 6.13 2.00
CA PRO A 36 -4.13 7.45 1.42
C PRO A 36 -2.94 8.37 1.66
N ALA A 37 -2.51 9.10 0.64
CA ALA A 37 -1.31 9.92 0.71
C ALA A 37 -1.34 11.13 -0.23
N ALA A 38 -0.48 12.11 0.07
CA ALA A 38 -0.16 13.25 -0.77
C ALA A 38 1.37 13.44 -0.79
N PHE A 39 2.07 12.51 -1.42
CA PHE A 39 3.52 12.62 -1.57
C PHE A 39 3.89 13.80 -2.47
N THR A 40 4.90 14.56 -2.09
CA THR A 40 5.46 15.59 -2.95
C THR A 40 6.01 14.97 -4.23
N LEU A 41 6.08 15.76 -5.29
CA LEU A 41 6.56 15.29 -6.59
C LEU A 41 7.97 14.67 -6.50
N GLU A 42 8.87 15.30 -5.74
CA GLU A 42 10.26 14.84 -5.61
C GLU A 42 10.36 13.49 -4.89
N THR A 43 9.81 13.41 -3.69
CA THR A 43 9.87 12.16 -2.92
C THR A 43 8.97 11.09 -3.52
N GLY A 44 7.88 11.47 -4.15
CA GLY A 44 6.93 10.55 -4.77
C GLY A 44 7.56 9.76 -5.90
N LYS A 45 8.25 10.44 -6.82
CA LYS A 45 8.88 9.77 -7.98
C LYS A 45 9.95 8.75 -7.59
N ASP A 46 10.65 8.97 -6.48
CA ASP A 46 11.76 8.12 -6.05
C ASP A 46 11.34 7.09 -4.98
N HIS A 47 10.34 7.40 -4.14
CA HIS A 47 10.02 6.58 -2.98
C HIS A 47 8.64 5.92 -3.02
N TRP A 48 7.63 6.52 -3.67
CA TRP A 48 6.24 6.08 -3.51
C TRP A 48 6.02 4.62 -3.91
N GLU A 49 6.38 4.26 -5.13
CA GLU A 49 6.17 2.89 -5.62
C GLU A 49 6.99 1.87 -4.82
N ILE A 50 8.26 2.16 -4.57
CA ILE A 50 9.12 1.21 -3.85
C ILE A 50 8.62 0.96 -2.43
N LEU A 51 8.13 2.00 -1.74
CA LEU A 51 7.54 1.85 -0.41
C LEU A 51 6.25 1.04 -0.46
N CYS A 52 5.31 1.35 -1.37
CA CYS A 52 4.05 0.60 -1.50
C CYS A 52 4.31 -0.89 -1.77
N ARG A 53 5.22 -1.20 -2.68
CA ARG A 53 5.59 -2.58 -3.01
C ARG A 53 6.30 -3.28 -1.86
N THR A 54 7.21 -2.59 -1.18
CA THR A 54 7.90 -3.15 0.00
C THR A 54 6.91 -3.50 1.09
N ARG A 55 5.95 -2.61 1.41
CA ARG A 55 4.94 -2.90 2.42
C ARG A 55 4.08 -4.10 2.06
N ALA A 56 3.68 -4.23 0.79
CA ALA A 56 2.94 -5.40 0.32
C ALA A 56 3.75 -6.70 0.47
N VAL A 57 5.03 -6.69 0.12
CA VAL A 57 5.93 -7.86 0.23
C VAL A 57 6.17 -8.25 1.69
N GLU A 58 6.51 -7.29 2.56
CA GLU A 58 6.80 -7.55 3.97
C GLU A 58 5.61 -8.13 4.74
N THR A 59 4.42 -7.58 4.49
CA THR A 59 3.20 -7.97 5.19
C THR A 59 2.44 -9.07 4.48
N GLN A 60 2.78 -9.36 3.23
CA GLN A 60 2.08 -10.31 2.35
C GLN A 60 0.57 -10.01 2.30
N THR A 61 0.25 -8.73 2.06
CA THR A 61 -1.10 -8.18 1.97
C THR A 61 -1.33 -7.50 0.63
N TYR A 62 -2.60 -7.27 0.30
CA TYR A 62 -2.95 -6.29 -0.72
C TYR A 62 -2.76 -4.88 -0.16
N VAL A 63 -2.12 -4.01 -0.95
CA VAL A 63 -1.96 -2.58 -0.62
C VAL A 63 -2.79 -1.75 -1.59
N LEU A 64 -3.70 -0.93 -1.05
CA LEU A 64 -4.53 0.02 -1.78
C LEU A 64 -3.99 1.43 -1.51
N ALA A 65 -3.16 1.93 -2.40
CA ALA A 65 -2.43 3.18 -2.22
C ALA A 65 -3.10 4.31 -3.02
N ALA A 66 -3.95 5.09 -2.36
CA ALA A 66 -4.66 6.21 -2.95
C ALA A 66 -3.83 7.49 -2.81
N ALA A 67 -3.31 8.02 -3.90
CA ALA A 67 -2.40 9.15 -3.91
C ALA A 67 -3.00 10.38 -4.61
N GLN A 68 -2.99 11.52 -3.94
CA GLN A 68 -3.37 12.79 -4.54
C GLN A 68 -2.36 13.19 -5.63
N PHE A 69 -2.85 13.81 -6.69
CA PHE A 69 -2.05 14.35 -7.78
C PHE A 69 -2.36 15.83 -8.01
N GLY A 70 -1.50 16.48 -8.78
CA GLY A 70 -1.69 17.87 -9.20
C GLY A 70 -1.04 18.88 -8.28
N SER A 71 -1.25 20.14 -8.58
CA SER A 71 -0.65 21.25 -7.84
C SER A 71 -1.66 21.93 -6.93
N HIS A 72 -1.17 22.39 -5.79
CA HIS A 72 -1.93 23.21 -4.84
C HIS A 72 -1.03 24.29 -4.25
N PHE A 73 -1.64 25.30 -3.65
CA PHE A 73 -0.93 26.36 -2.97
C PHE A 73 -0.96 26.13 -1.45
N ASN A 74 0.17 26.40 -0.80
CA ASN A 74 0.29 26.48 0.64
C ASN A 74 0.81 27.89 0.97
N GLY A 75 -0.09 28.82 1.24
CA GLY A 75 0.22 30.24 1.20
C GLY A 75 0.61 30.66 -0.22
N ASP A 76 1.75 31.32 -0.38
CA ASP A 76 2.29 31.73 -1.68
C ASP A 76 3.13 30.65 -2.37
N GLU A 77 3.39 29.53 -1.70
CA GLU A 77 4.20 28.44 -2.23
C GLU A 77 3.34 27.45 -3.03
N LYS A 78 3.68 27.27 -4.31
CA LYS A 78 3.07 26.25 -5.14
C LYS A 78 3.74 24.89 -4.89
N ARG A 79 2.95 23.90 -4.51
CA ARG A 79 3.39 22.51 -4.31
C ARG A 79 2.72 21.58 -5.31
N ALA A 80 3.40 20.51 -5.67
CA ALA A 80 2.86 19.46 -6.53
C ALA A 80 2.88 18.11 -5.82
N CYS A 81 1.79 17.37 -5.98
CA CYS A 81 1.66 15.98 -5.52
C CYS A 81 1.95 15.01 -6.68
N PHE A 82 2.66 13.94 -6.37
CA PHE A 82 3.12 12.95 -7.33
C PHE A 82 2.01 12.14 -7.98
N GLY A 83 0.93 11.83 -7.24
CA GLY A 83 -0.13 10.95 -7.72
C GLY A 83 0.30 9.49 -7.76
N ASN A 84 -0.02 8.81 -8.85
CA ASN A 84 0.30 7.41 -9.05
C ASN A 84 -0.36 6.47 -8.01
N SER A 85 -1.67 6.65 -7.81
CA SER A 85 -2.47 5.69 -7.04
C SER A 85 -2.32 4.30 -7.64
N MET A 86 -2.18 3.29 -6.77
CA MET A 86 -1.95 1.92 -7.23
C MET A 86 -2.57 0.87 -6.31
N ILE A 87 -2.79 -0.30 -6.87
CA ILE A 87 -3.12 -1.53 -6.13
C ILE A 87 -1.95 -2.48 -6.31
N VAL A 88 -1.42 -2.97 -5.19
CA VAL A 88 -0.28 -3.91 -5.16
C VAL A 88 -0.74 -5.22 -4.55
N ASP A 89 -0.33 -6.33 -5.16
CA ASP A 89 -0.64 -7.67 -4.67
C ASP A 89 0.33 -8.14 -3.56
N PRO A 90 0.05 -9.25 -2.86
CA PRO A 90 0.90 -9.77 -1.79
C PRO A 90 2.31 -10.20 -2.21
N TRP A 91 2.57 -10.32 -3.50
CA TRP A 91 3.90 -10.62 -4.05
C TRP A 91 4.70 -9.36 -4.40
N GLY A 92 4.06 -8.19 -4.34
CA GLY A 92 4.65 -6.90 -4.65
C GLY A 92 4.48 -6.43 -6.10
N HIS A 93 3.61 -7.08 -6.88
CA HIS A 93 3.27 -6.61 -8.21
C HIS A 93 2.26 -5.46 -8.16
N VAL A 94 2.51 -4.40 -8.91
CA VAL A 94 1.50 -3.37 -9.17
C VAL A 94 0.49 -3.91 -10.17
N ILE A 95 -0.66 -4.36 -9.68
CA ILE A 95 -1.71 -4.96 -10.51
C ILE A 95 -2.64 -3.93 -11.15
N ARG A 96 -2.69 -2.72 -10.60
CA ARG A 96 -3.39 -1.56 -11.20
C ARG A 96 -2.67 -0.28 -10.83
N ARG A 97 -2.63 0.66 -11.78
CA ARG A 97 -2.12 2.02 -11.59
C ARG A 97 -3.10 3.01 -12.18
N ALA A 98 -3.45 4.05 -11.42
CA ALA A 98 -4.29 5.12 -11.90
C ALA A 98 -3.47 6.12 -12.74
N PRO A 99 -4.04 6.67 -13.81
CA PRO A 99 -3.50 7.89 -14.42
C PRO A 99 -3.65 9.07 -13.45
N ASN A 100 -2.87 10.14 -13.68
CA ASN A 100 -3.00 11.38 -12.92
C ASN A 100 -4.22 12.18 -13.40
N SER A 101 -5.39 11.65 -13.11
CA SER A 101 -6.70 12.23 -13.42
C SER A 101 -7.70 11.87 -12.33
N THR A 102 -8.80 12.63 -12.25
CA THR A 102 -9.90 12.30 -11.34
C THR A 102 -10.57 11.00 -11.77
N GLY A 103 -10.78 10.09 -10.83
CA GLY A 103 -11.41 8.80 -11.09
C GLY A 103 -11.07 7.76 -10.06
N TYR A 104 -11.25 6.51 -10.42
CA TYR A 104 -10.93 5.36 -9.58
C TYR A 104 -10.35 4.22 -10.42
N ILE A 105 -9.66 3.33 -9.76
CA ILE A 105 -9.23 2.04 -10.30
C ILE A 105 -9.79 0.92 -9.43
N SER A 106 -9.99 -0.25 -10.02
CA SER A 106 -10.47 -1.43 -9.31
C SER A 106 -9.68 -2.66 -9.73
N ALA A 107 -9.61 -3.63 -8.81
CA ALA A 107 -9.03 -4.95 -9.06
C ALA A 107 -9.79 -6.01 -8.28
N ALA A 108 -9.85 -7.22 -8.82
CA ALA A 108 -10.23 -8.38 -8.03
C ALA A 108 -9.08 -8.73 -7.08
N LEU A 109 -9.41 -8.97 -5.81
CA LEU A 109 -8.47 -9.42 -4.80
C LEU A 109 -8.67 -10.93 -4.57
N ASP A 110 -7.64 -11.71 -4.89
CA ASP A 110 -7.64 -13.16 -4.72
C ASP A 110 -7.01 -13.51 -3.35
N PHE A 111 -7.86 -13.86 -2.38
CA PHE A 111 -7.41 -14.21 -1.03
C PHE A 111 -6.84 -15.63 -0.94
N ASP A 112 -7.17 -16.51 -1.87
CA ASP A 112 -6.53 -17.83 -1.97
C ASP A 112 -5.08 -17.68 -2.45
N TYR A 113 -4.85 -16.80 -3.43
CA TYR A 113 -3.51 -16.42 -3.85
C TYR A 113 -2.68 -15.82 -2.69
N LYS A 114 -3.25 -14.91 -1.91
CA LYS A 114 -2.57 -14.37 -0.72
C LYS A 114 -2.21 -15.48 0.28
N THR A 115 -3.12 -16.40 0.52
CA THR A 115 -2.90 -17.53 1.43
C THR A 115 -1.77 -18.43 0.91
N TRP A 116 -1.77 -18.71 -0.39
CA TRP A 116 -0.70 -19.47 -1.04
C TRP A 116 0.66 -18.77 -0.90
N VAL A 117 0.73 -17.45 -1.12
CA VAL A 117 1.97 -16.66 -0.94
C VAL A 117 2.53 -16.82 0.47
N ARG A 118 1.68 -16.73 1.49
CA ARG A 118 2.07 -16.92 2.90
C ARG A 118 2.52 -18.33 3.24
N GLN A 119 2.01 -19.34 2.51
CA GLN A 119 2.41 -20.74 2.69
C GLN A 119 3.77 -21.03 2.07
N ILE A 120 4.01 -20.57 0.84
CA ILE A 120 5.29 -20.85 0.15
C ILE A 120 6.46 -20.01 0.68
N LEU A 121 6.18 -18.84 1.25
CA LEU A 121 7.18 -17.95 1.83
C LEU A 121 6.69 -17.40 3.18
N PRO A 122 6.75 -18.20 4.26
CA PRO A 122 6.14 -17.83 5.55
C PRO A 122 6.95 -16.80 6.34
N VAL A 123 7.10 -15.59 5.79
CA VAL A 123 7.91 -14.49 6.35
C VAL A 123 7.55 -14.18 7.81
N ALA A 124 6.25 -14.10 8.10
CA ALA A 124 5.77 -13.82 9.46
C ALA A 124 6.24 -14.84 10.50
N ASN A 125 6.40 -16.11 10.10
CA ASN A 125 6.88 -17.18 10.99
C ASN A 125 8.40 -17.15 11.21
N HIS A 126 9.12 -16.50 10.31
CA HIS A 126 10.58 -16.36 10.39
C HIS A 126 11.03 -15.09 11.10
N HIS A 127 10.11 -14.20 11.46
CA HIS A 127 10.39 -12.96 12.14
C HIS A 127 10.67 -13.24 13.64
N ILE A 128 11.94 -13.17 14.04
CA ILE A 128 12.41 -13.54 15.38
C ILE A 128 12.63 -12.30 16.27
N LEU A 129 13.08 -11.19 15.68
CA LEU A 129 13.33 -9.96 16.41
C LEU A 129 12.02 -9.21 16.67
N LYS A 130 11.81 -8.79 17.91
CA LYS A 130 10.63 -8.00 18.34
C LYS A 130 11.07 -6.63 18.81
#